data_d48ecafaced187d46b6eaf55d1783d48
#
_entry.id   d48ecafaced187d46b6eaf55d1783d48
#
_cell.length_a   1.000
_cell.length_b   1.000
_cell.length_c   1.000
_cell.angle_alpha   90.00
_cell.angle_beta   90.00
_cell.angle_gamma   90.00
#
_symmetry.space_group_name_H-M   'P 1'
#
loop_
_entity.id
_entity.type
_entity.pdbx_description
1 polymer ?
#
loop_
_entity_poly.entity_id
_entity_poly.type
_entity_poly.pdbx_seq_one_letter_code
_entity_poly.pdbx_strand_id
1 'polypeptide(L)'
;MQRIFTLFIFSILTSTLFSQTRYKDEVFSIIKHADIPYGSNFDSKNQLTTLLMDIYEPQNDTASARPVIFFVHGGSFIGGDRTDQAINKTAEFFAKKGYVTVNIEYRVQQTTIINPIIDFADVYAWHRAIARATQDLKAAVRYIKKDKATVNDYRTDTNSIFIYGSSAGAITALHGVFLDDSSEMNAFFKSAYRDLGGLDGNSGNPGYTMKGVKAVVSCSGAVADLNYMNNNRDIQYLGFHNNPDLTVPFDAGCFVTVACWLGQFYGANKIFPKVISNGTYAEFYPINQLGHPVDRASETATLNMIREKTTDFLYRILNPTIPTSIRN
;
A
#
# COMPACT_ATOMS: atom_id res chain seq x y z
N MET A 1 66.61 -8.05 46.74
CA MET A 1 65.93 -7.22 45.71
C MET A 1 64.90 -8.08 44.97
N GLN A 2 63.62 -7.94 45.41
CA GLN A 2 62.49 -8.64 44.76
C GLN A 2 61.92 -7.73 43.66
N ARG A 3 61.92 -8.20 42.41
CA ARG A 3 61.34 -7.49 41.30
C ARG A 3 59.85 -7.93 41.18
N ILE A 4 58.93 -7.02 41.46
CA ILE A 4 57.47 -7.19 41.23
C ILE A 4 57.22 -6.93 39.74
N PHE A 5 56.78 -7.98 39.02
CA PHE A 5 56.26 -7.87 37.66
C PHE A 5 54.76 -7.56 37.73
N THR A 6 54.40 -6.33 37.39
CA THR A 6 52.98 -5.96 37.28
C THR A 6 52.50 -6.33 35.86
N LEU A 7 51.62 -7.31 35.82
CA LEU A 7 51.00 -7.77 34.56
C LEU A 7 49.81 -6.82 34.28
N PHE A 8 49.94 -6.00 33.23
CA PHE A 8 48.81 -5.19 32.71
C PHE A 8 47.96 -6.10 31.80
N ILE A 9 46.77 -6.50 32.28
CA ILE A 9 45.75 -7.17 31.46
C ILE A 9 45.01 -6.11 30.68
N PHE A 10 45.31 -6.00 29.37
CA PHE A 10 44.52 -5.16 28.43
C PHE A 10 43.27 -5.94 28.05
N SER A 11 42.13 -5.59 28.67
CA SER A 11 40.83 -6.09 28.30
C SER A 11 40.39 -5.44 26.99
N ILE A 12 40.51 -6.16 25.88
CA ILE A 12 39.99 -5.74 24.57
C ILE A 12 38.48 -5.94 24.62
N LEU A 13 37.70 -4.87 24.88
CA LEU A 13 36.25 -4.86 24.64
C LEU A 13 36.03 -4.91 23.12
N THR A 14 35.76 -6.10 22.60
CA THR A 14 35.24 -6.25 21.24
C THR A 14 33.79 -5.82 21.25
N SER A 15 33.52 -4.53 20.99
CA SER A 15 32.21 -4.06 20.60
C SER A 15 31.86 -4.68 19.25
N THR A 16 30.95 -5.65 19.22
CA THR A 16 30.33 -6.10 17.97
C THR A 16 29.51 -4.92 17.42
N LEU A 17 30.11 -4.20 16.50
CA LEU A 17 29.40 -3.21 15.69
C LEU A 17 28.40 -3.98 14.81
N PHE A 18 27.14 -4.08 15.24
CA PHE A 18 26.08 -4.47 14.33
C PHE A 18 25.98 -3.37 13.26
N SER A 19 26.41 -3.69 12.06
CA SER A 19 26.24 -2.80 10.91
C SER A 19 24.73 -2.64 10.65
N GLN A 20 24.19 -1.45 10.84
CA GLN A 20 22.82 -1.15 10.49
C GLN A 20 22.64 -1.23 8.97
N THR A 21 21.61 -1.94 8.54
CA THR A 21 21.35 -2.21 7.12
C THR A 21 20.22 -1.36 6.63
N ARG A 22 20.51 -0.45 5.67
CA ARG A 22 19.51 0.37 4.98
C ARG A 22 18.40 -0.51 4.43
N TYR A 23 17.17 -0.02 4.50
CA TYR A 23 15.90 -0.69 4.15
C TYR A 23 15.49 -1.84 5.07
N LYS A 24 16.30 -2.21 6.05
CA LYS A 24 15.97 -3.17 7.11
C LYS A 24 15.85 -2.50 8.48
N ASP A 25 16.81 -1.69 8.85
CA ASP A 25 16.90 -1.07 10.16
C ASP A 25 16.43 0.39 10.15
N GLU A 26 15.90 0.90 11.25
CA GLU A 26 15.58 2.31 11.42
C GLU A 26 16.88 3.09 11.68
N VAL A 27 17.43 3.69 10.63
CA VAL A 27 18.74 4.37 10.66
C VAL A 27 18.65 5.88 10.47
N PHE A 28 17.46 6.40 10.15
CA PHE A 28 17.24 7.80 9.87
C PHE A 28 16.23 8.44 10.83
N SER A 29 16.38 9.73 11.12
CA SER A 29 15.26 10.60 11.47
C SER A 29 14.47 10.93 10.21
N ILE A 30 13.28 11.53 10.34
CA ILE A 30 12.40 11.79 9.20
C ILE A 30 12.06 13.29 9.09
N ILE A 31 11.80 13.72 7.85
CA ILE A 31 11.18 15.01 7.53
C ILE A 31 9.81 14.73 6.96
N LYS A 32 8.79 15.45 7.42
CA LYS A 32 7.43 15.39 6.88
C LYS A 32 7.13 16.63 6.05
N HIS A 33 6.69 16.41 4.81
CA HIS A 33 6.08 17.42 3.95
C HIS A 33 4.58 17.16 3.91
N ALA A 34 3.80 18.00 4.57
CA ALA A 34 2.36 17.84 4.69
C ALA A 34 1.61 18.61 3.60
N ASP A 35 0.37 18.17 3.34
CA ASP A 35 -0.59 18.89 2.50
C ASP A 35 -0.11 19.15 1.06
N ILE A 36 0.68 18.25 0.49
CA ILE A 36 1.18 18.37 -0.89
C ILE A 36 0.03 18.07 -1.88
N PRO A 37 -0.38 19.03 -2.72
CA PRO A 37 -1.42 18.78 -3.72
C PRO A 37 -0.85 17.96 -4.88
N TYR A 38 -1.42 16.78 -5.11
CA TYR A 38 -0.99 15.90 -6.20
C TYR A 38 -1.95 15.89 -7.41
N GLY A 39 -3.13 16.47 -7.25
CA GLY A 39 -4.13 16.55 -8.29
C GLY A 39 -5.43 17.19 -7.80
N SER A 40 -6.42 17.20 -8.68
CA SER A 40 -7.80 17.60 -8.33
C SER A 40 -8.79 16.90 -9.24
N ASN A 41 -10.01 16.65 -8.74
CA ASN A 41 -11.09 16.10 -9.53
C ASN A 41 -12.43 16.29 -8.80
N PHE A 42 -13.52 16.01 -9.49
CA PHE A 42 -14.86 16.09 -8.91
C PHE A 42 -15.15 14.94 -7.96
N ASP A 43 -15.65 15.25 -6.78
CA ASP A 43 -16.06 14.28 -5.76
C ASP A 43 -17.41 13.60 -6.09
N SER A 44 -17.98 12.87 -5.14
CA SER A 44 -19.26 12.18 -5.32
C SER A 44 -20.48 13.10 -5.39
N LYS A 45 -20.33 14.37 -4.96
CA LYS A 45 -21.34 15.43 -5.07
C LYS A 45 -21.08 16.40 -6.24
N ASN A 46 -20.18 16.03 -7.13
CA ASN A 46 -19.76 16.87 -8.26
C ASN A 46 -19.14 18.21 -7.83
N GLN A 47 -18.42 18.23 -6.69
CA GLN A 47 -17.66 19.38 -6.22
C GLN A 47 -16.18 19.15 -6.52
N LEU A 48 -15.50 20.18 -7.08
CA LEU A 48 -14.08 20.09 -7.35
C LEU A 48 -13.30 20.01 -6.04
N THR A 49 -12.56 18.93 -5.85
CA THR A 49 -11.78 18.64 -4.64
C THR A 49 -10.30 18.54 -4.97
N THR A 50 -9.46 19.23 -4.19
CA THR A 50 -8.01 19.07 -4.24
C THR A 50 -7.62 17.78 -3.53
N LEU A 51 -6.77 17.00 -4.17
CA LEU A 51 -6.25 15.74 -3.64
C LEU A 51 -4.88 16.01 -2.98
N LEU A 52 -4.78 15.69 -1.71
CA LEU A 52 -3.61 15.97 -0.88
C LEU A 52 -2.88 14.67 -0.50
N MET A 53 -1.57 14.78 -0.31
CA MET A 53 -0.76 13.71 0.25
C MET A 53 0.25 14.27 1.24
N ASP A 54 0.72 13.42 2.14
CA ASP A 54 1.85 13.71 3.03
C ASP A 54 3.03 12.84 2.60
N ILE A 55 4.21 13.45 2.48
CA ILE A 55 5.44 12.76 2.09
C ILE A 55 6.41 12.77 3.27
N TYR A 56 6.98 11.61 3.58
CA TYR A 56 8.01 11.47 4.60
C TYR A 56 9.32 11.05 3.93
N GLU A 57 10.40 11.75 4.27
CA GLU A 57 11.73 11.49 3.77
C GLU A 57 12.71 11.16 4.90
N PRO A 58 13.68 10.27 4.67
CA PRO A 58 14.79 10.09 5.60
C PRO A 58 15.64 11.37 5.66
N GLN A 59 15.79 11.92 6.87
CA GLN A 59 16.55 13.14 7.12
C GLN A 59 18.04 12.90 6.95
N ASN A 60 18.75 13.85 6.34
CA ASN A 60 20.20 13.81 6.09
C ASN A 60 20.68 12.60 5.26
N ASP A 61 19.77 11.93 4.58
CA ASP A 61 20.09 10.85 3.67
C ASP A 61 20.65 11.37 2.34
N THR A 62 21.79 10.85 1.92
CA THR A 62 22.50 11.30 0.70
C THR A 62 22.16 10.49 -0.55
N ALA A 63 21.31 9.47 -0.45
CA ALA A 63 20.92 8.66 -1.61
C ALA A 63 20.20 9.51 -2.66
N SER A 64 20.59 9.34 -3.92
CA SER A 64 20.04 10.05 -5.08
C SER A 64 18.80 9.39 -5.69
N ALA A 65 18.49 8.15 -5.29
CA ALA A 65 17.34 7.37 -5.76
C ALA A 65 16.85 6.48 -4.62
N ARG A 66 15.70 6.81 -4.05
CA ARG A 66 15.09 6.12 -2.91
C ARG A 66 13.82 5.41 -3.34
N PRO A 67 13.63 4.11 -3.02
CA PRO A 67 12.38 3.40 -3.23
C PRO A 67 11.22 4.14 -2.58
N VAL A 68 10.03 4.04 -3.19
CA VAL A 68 8.84 4.75 -2.72
C VAL A 68 7.79 3.76 -2.25
N ILE A 69 7.16 4.02 -1.11
CA ILE A 69 6.00 3.27 -0.64
C ILE A 69 4.80 4.23 -0.55
N PHE A 70 3.77 3.97 -1.33
CA PHE A 70 2.48 4.65 -1.19
C PHE A 70 1.63 3.94 -0.16
N PHE A 71 1.08 4.68 0.77
CA PHE A 71 0.15 4.20 1.79
C PHE A 71 -1.27 4.68 1.49
N VAL A 72 -2.20 3.75 1.41
CA VAL A 72 -3.60 4.00 1.09
C VAL A 72 -4.46 3.57 2.28
N HIS A 73 -5.13 4.55 2.90
CA HIS A 73 -5.92 4.35 4.11
C HIS A 73 -7.19 3.53 3.87
N GLY A 74 -7.72 2.93 4.93
CA GLY A 74 -9.03 2.28 4.96
C GLY A 74 -10.18 3.28 5.10
N GLY A 75 -11.35 2.78 5.52
CA GLY A 75 -12.53 3.63 5.79
C GLY A 75 -13.72 3.35 4.89
N SER A 76 -13.82 2.13 4.34
CA SER A 76 -14.98 1.66 3.57
C SER A 76 -15.37 2.55 2.38
N PHE A 77 -14.43 3.31 1.84
CA PHE A 77 -14.64 4.31 0.78
C PHE A 77 -15.60 5.46 1.15
N ILE A 78 -15.99 5.60 2.40
CA ILE A 78 -16.88 6.67 2.90
C ILE A 78 -16.22 7.55 3.95
N GLY A 79 -15.04 7.19 4.43
CA GLY A 79 -14.29 7.92 5.44
C GLY A 79 -12.82 7.55 5.43
N GLY A 80 -12.09 8.02 6.45
CA GLY A 80 -10.65 7.93 6.53
C GLY A 80 -9.97 9.07 5.78
N ASP A 81 -8.71 9.29 6.07
CA ASP A 81 -7.86 10.26 5.39
C ASP A 81 -6.38 9.89 5.54
N ARG A 82 -5.50 10.67 4.88
CA ARG A 82 -4.04 10.47 4.90
C ARG A 82 -3.41 10.63 6.28
N THR A 83 -4.15 11.17 7.28
CA THR A 83 -3.65 11.38 8.64
C THR A 83 -4.03 10.24 9.59
N ASP A 84 -4.61 9.15 9.08
CA ASP A 84 -4.91 7.95 9.87
C ASP A 84 -3.67 7.49 10.66
N GLN A 85 -3.84 7.32 11.96
CA GLN A 85 -2.71 7.11 12.87
C GLN A 85 -1.96 5.80 12.60
N ALA A 86 -2.65 4.73 12.21
CA ALA A 86 -2.02 3.45 11.93
C ALA A 86 -1.15 3.52 10.66
N ILE A 87 -1.71 4.11 9.63
CA ILE A 87 -1.03 4.35 8.36
C ILE A 87 0.18 5.27 8.56
N ASN A 88 0.01 6.39 9.28
CA ASN A 88 1.09 7.32 9.58
C ASN A 88 2.27 6.67 10.30
N LYS A 89 2.00 5.96 11.39
CA LYS A 89 3.06 5.26 12.13
C LYS A 89 3.80 4.21 11.29
N THR A 90 3.09 3.54 10.38
CA THR A 90 3.70 2.57 9.48
C THR A 90 4.51 3.26 8.38
N ALA A 91 4.03 4.39 7.84
CA ALA A 91 4.78 5.21 6.89
C ALA A 91 6.07 5.76 7.50
N GLU A 92 6.01 6.33 8.71
CA GLU A 92 7.17 6.80 9.46
C GLU A 92 8.19 5.68 9.72
N PHE A 93 7.73 4.47 10.10
CA PHE A 93 8.57 3.31 10.31
C PHE A 93 9.41 2.97 9.06
N PHE A 94 8.80 2.98 7.87
CA PHE A 94 9.53 2.73 6.62
C PHE A 94 10.38 3.91 6.18
N ALA A 95 9.96 5.16 6.42
CA ALA A 95 10.78 6.33 6.13
C ALA A 95 12.08 6.32 6.94
N LYS A 96 12.04 5.93 8.22
CA LYS A 96 13.24 5.74 9.05
C LYS A 96 14.20 4.66 8.52
N LYS A 97 13.74 3.75 7.69
CA LYS A 97 14.56 2.72 7.05
C LYS A 97 15.18 3.17 5.72
N GLY A 98 14.87 4.38 5.24
CA GLY A 98 15.46 4.94 4.02
C GLY A 98 14.54 4.98 2.80
N TYR A 99 13.27 4.61 2.94
CA TYR A 99 12.26 4.79 1.89
C TYR A 99 11.75 6.24 1.87
N VAL A 100 11.28 6.70 0.72
CA VAL A 100 10.31 7.80 0.67
C VAL A 100 8.94 7.19 0.85
N THR A 101 8.15 7.68 1.80
CA THR A 101 6.79 7.18 2.03
C THR A 101 5.77 8.28 1.74
N VAL A 102 4.66 7.90 1.13
CA VAL A 102 3.64 8.81 0.63
C VAL A 102 2.28 8.36 1.12
N ASN A 103 1.67 9.11 2.04
CA ASN A 103 0.31 8.87 2.49
C ASN A 103 -0.64 9.68 1.64
N ILE A 104 -1.51 9.02 0.90
CA ILE A 104 -2.47 9.69 0.01
C ILE A 104 -3.84 9.84 0.65
N GLU A 105 -4.49 10.95 0.38
CA GLU A 105 -5.94 11.08 0.47
C GLU A 105 -6.56 10.69 -0.87
N TYR A 106 -7.72 10.07 -0.88
CA TYR A 106 -8.45 9.76 -2.09
C TYR A 106 -9.92 10.15 -1.93
N ARG A 107 -10.62 10.41 -3.03
CA ARG A 107 -12.03 10.81 -3.02
C ARG A 107 -12.92 9.69 -2.49
N VAL A 108 -13.46 9.91 -1.30
CA VAL A 108 -14.44 9.01 -0.69
C VAL A 108 -15.85 9.30 -1.20
N GLN A 109 -16.75 8.33 -1.08
CA GLN A 109 -18.17 8.51 -1.31
C GLN A 109 -18.76 9.30 -0.13
N GLN A 110 -19.24 10.51 -0.41
CA GLN A 110 -19.90 11.29 0.63
C GLN A 110 -21.29 10.71 0.87
N THR A 111 -21.53 10.29 2.10
CA THR A 111 -22.81 9.75 2.54
C THR A 111 -23.64 10.84 3.22
N THR A 112 -24.97 10.68 3.20
CA THR A 112 -25.83 11.51 4.04
C THR A 112 -25.77 10.99 5.48
N ILE A 113 -25.76 11.90 6.46
CA ILE A 113 -25.68 11.57 7.90
C ILE A 113 -26.83 10.66 8.35
N ILE A 114 -27.93 10.61 7.56
CA ILE A 114 -29.19 9.98 7.97
C ILE A 114 -29.20 8.46 7.75
N ASN A 115 -28.49 7.92 6.78
CA ASN A 115 -28.45 6.48 6.58
C ASN A 115 -27.26 6.00 5.70
N PRO A 116 -26.07 5.77 6.27
CA PRO A 116 -24.94 5.24 5.52
C PRO A 116 -25.23 3.87 4.89
N ILE A 117 -26.18 3.09 5.42
CA ILE A 117 -26.56 1.77 4.89
C ILE A 117 -27.32 1.92 3.55
N ILE A 118 -28.13 2.95 3.37
CA ILE A 118 -28.86 3.18 2.10
C ILE A 118 -27.88 3.60 0.99
N ASP A 119 -26.88 4.39 1.31
CA ASP A 119 -25.84 4.79 0.33
C ASP A 119 -25.00 3.58 -0.11
N PHE A 120 -24.83 2.57 0.75
CA PHE A 120 -24.25 1.26 0.39
C PHE A 120 -25.17 0.40 -0.47
N ALA A 121 -26.48 0.64 -0.51
CA ALA A 121 -27.41 -0.09 -1.36
C ALA A 121 -27.29 0.30 -2.84
N ASP A 122 -26.70 1.46 -3.15
CA ASP A 122 -26.42 1.88 -4.51
C ASP A 122 -25.15 1.20 -5.04
N VAL A 123 -25.34 0.11 -5.77
CA VAL A 123 -24.27 -0.65 -6.45
C VAL A 123 -23.38 0.25 -7.30
N TYR A 124 -23.97 1.24 -7.95
CA TYR A 124 -23.27 2.16 -8.83
C TYR A 124 -22.35 3.11 -8.06
N ALA A 125 -22.87 3.69 -6.97
CA ALA A 125 -22.09 4.58 -6.11
C ALA A 125 -20.86 3.84 -5.53
N TRP A 126 -21.02 2.57 -5.14
CA TRP A 126 -19.95 1.73 -4.64
C TRP A 126 -18.84 1.48 -5.67
N HIS A 127 -19.19 1.03 -6.87
CA HIS A 127 -18.20 0.81 -7.93
C HIS A 127 -17.49 2.11 -8.34
N ARG A 128 -18.21 3.24 -8.34
CA ARG A 128 -17.63 4.56 -8.60
C ARG A 128 -16.71 5.01 -7.46
N ALA A 129 -16.99 4.66 -6.21
CA ALA A 129 -16.10 4.97 -5.08
C ALA A 129 -14.75 4.22 -5.21
N ILE A 130 -14.78 2.92 -5.53
CA ILE A 130 -13.57 2.15 -5.82
C ILE A 130 -12.81 2.75 -7.01
N ALA A 131 -13.51 3.07 -8.10
CA ALA A 131 -12.89 3.66 -9.29
C ALA A 131 -12.24 5.02 -9.01
N ARG A 132 -12.90 5.92 -8.23
CA ARG A 132 -12.31 7.21 -7.81
C ARG A 132 -11.03 6.99 -7.01
N ALA A 133 -11.08 6.15 -5.98
CA ALA A 133 -9.92 5.87 -5.13
C ALA A 133 -8.75 5.30 -5.95
N THR A 134 -9.04 4.38 -6.88
CA THR A 134 -8.04 3.80 -7.79
C THR A 134 -7.40 4.83 -8.71
N GLN A 135 -8.20 5.72 -9.30
CA GLN A 135 -7.71 6.80 -10.16
C GLN A 135 -6.87 7.82 -9.39
N ASP A 136 -7.22 8.09 -8.13
CA ASP A 136 -6.49 9.02 -7.27
C ASP A 136 -5.15 8.43 -6.83
N LEU A 137 -5.09 7.14 -6.49
CA LEU A 137 -3.82 6.44 -6.28
C LEU A 137 -2.91 6.54 -7.53
N LYS A 138 -3.46 6.28 -8.71
CA LYS A 138 -2.70 6.42 -9.97
C LYS A 138 -2.21 7.85 -10.19
N ALA A 139 -3.01 8.86 -9.83
CA ALA A 139 -2.61 10.26 -9.92
C ALA A 139 -1.47 10.62 -8.95
N ALA A 140 -1.48 10.09 -7.72
CA ALA A 140 -0.40 10.27 -6.76
C ALA A 140 0.93 9.65 -7.26
N VAL A 141 0.87 8.44 -7.83
CA VAL A 141 2.04 7.81 -8.46
C VAL A 141 2.56 8.67 -9.62
N ARG A 142 1.67 9.19 -10.48
CA ARG A 142 2.05 10.09 -11.57
C ARG A 142 2.71 11.38 -11.08
N TYR A 143 2.27 11.93 -9.95
CA TYR A 143 2.89 13.10 -9.33
C TYR A 143 4.35 12.85 -8.96
N ILE A 144 4.63 11.77 -8.24
CA ILE A 144 6.01 11.40 -7.85
C ILE A 144 6.89 11.14 -9.07
N LYS A 145 6.35 10.54 -10.13
CA LYS A 145 7.08 10.36 -11.39
C LYS A 145 7.37 11.66 -12.10
N LYS A 146 6.44 12.61 -12.08
CA LYS A 146 6.65 13.95 -12.61
C LYS A 146 7.72 14.68 -11.81
N ASP A 147 7.64 14.65 -10.46
CA ASP A 147 8.67 15.21 -9.59
C ASP A 147 10.05 14.68 -9.99
N LYS A 148 10.20 13.35 -10.08
CA LYS A 148 11.46 12.71 -10.48
C LYS A 148 11.97 13.16 -11.84
N ALA A 149 11.07 13.40 -12.80
CA ALA A 149 11.42 13.79 -14.17
C ALA A 149 11.73 15.29 -14.32
N THR A 150 11.36 16.12 -13.34
CA THR A 150 11.46 17.58 -13.41
C THR A 150 12.37 18.15 -12.32
N VAL A 151 11.83 18.41 -11.13
CA VAL A 151 12.54 19.04 -10.01
C VAL A 151 13.32 18.04 -9.16
N ASN A 152 12.82 16.80 -9.04
CA ASN A 152 13.43 15.72 -8.28
C ASN A 152 13.65 16.06 -6.79
N ASP A 153 12.71 16.76 -6.19
CA ASP A 153 12.81 17.22 -4.80
C ASP A 153 12.91 16.04 -3.82
N TYR A 154 12.13 14.97 -4.08
CA TYR A 154 12.10 13.80 -3.20
C TYR A 154 13.13 12.73 -3.55
N ARG A 155 13.97 12.92 -4.58
CA ARG A 155 15.04 11.99 -4.99
C ARG A 155 14.60 10.53 -5.04
N THR A 156 13.45 10.26 -5.67
CA THR A 156 12.82 8.96 -5.71
C THR A 156 13.39 8.04 -6.79
N ASP A 157 13.33 6.72 -6.56
CA ASP A 157 13.48 5.70 -7.58
C ASP A 157 12.10 5.24 -8.08
N THR A 158 11.69 5.77 -9.21
CA THR A 158 10.39 5.44 -9.81
C THR A 158 10.35 4.08 -10.52
N ASN A 159 11.42 3.30 -10.46
CA ASN A 159 11.45 1.88 -10.86
C ASN A 159 11.28 0.93 -9.67
N SER A 160 11.25 1.46 -8.45
CA SER A 160 11.09 0.71 -7.21
C SER A 160 9.95 1.33 -6.38
N ILE A 161 8.73 1.19 -6.89
CA ILE A 161 7.49 1.69 -6.27
C ILE A 161 6.76 0.51 -5.62
N PHE A 162 6.29 0.71 -4.40
CA PHE A 162 5.48 -0.23 -3.64
C PHE A 162 4.18 0.41 -3.21
N ILE A 163 3.10 -0.35 -3.15
CA ILE A 163 1.80 0.14 -2.69
C ILE A 163 1.37 -0.66 -1.47
N TYR A 164 1.18 0.00 -0.34
CA TYR A 164 0.63 -0.57 0.88
C TYR A 164 -0.81 -0.07 1.05
N GLY A 165 -1.75 -0.98 1.22
CA GLY A 165 -3.14 -0.62 1.45
C GLY A 165 -3.75 -1.35 2.64
N SER A 166 -4.64 -0.68 3.36
CA SER A 166 -5.42 -1.22 4.46
C SER A 166 -6.91 -1.20 4.13
N SER A 167 -7.62 -2.35 4.24
CA SER A 167 -9.08 -2.42 4.03
C SER A 167 -9.49 -1.87 2.64
N ALA A 168 -10.33 -0.83 2.59
CA ALA A 168 -10.68 -0.12 1.36
C ALA A 168 -9.44 0.36 0.59
N GLY A 169 -8.38 0.77 1.29
CA GLY A 169 -7.10 1.12 0.69
C GLY A 169 -6.38 -0.08 0.06
N ALA A 170 -6.51 -1.28 0.64
CA ALA A 170 -5.97 -2.50 0.05
C ALA A 170 -6.74 -2.90 -1.22
N ILE A 171 -8.07 -2.75 -1.22
CA ILE A 171 -8.90 -2.92 -2.42
C ILE A 171 -8.46 -1.92 -3.50
N THR A 172 -8.27 -0.65 -3.13
CA THR A 172 -7.76 0.40 -4.02
C THR A 172 -6.39 0.05 -4.60
N ALA A 173 -5.44 -0.41 -3.76
CA ALA A 173 -4.11 -0.82 -4.18
C ALA A 173 -4.15 -1.98 -5.19
N LEU A 174 -4.93 -3.02 -4.88
CA LEU A 174 -5.08 -4.19 -5.74
C LEU A 174 -5.70 -3.84 -7.10
N HIS A 175 -6.80 -3.06 -7.11
CA HIS A 175 -7.42 -2.62 -8.37
C HIS A 175 -6.51 -1.64 -9.13
N GLY A 176 -5.85 -0.72 -8.44
CA GLY A 176 -4.97 0.29 -9.05
C GLY A 176 -3.76 -0.30 -9.75
N VAL A 177 -3.28 -1.43 -9.25
CA VAL A 177 -2.06 -2.07 -9.75
C VAL A 177 -2.35 -3.21 -10.72
N PHE A 178 -3.34 -4.05 -10.43
CA PHE A 178 -3.60 -5.26 -11.22
C PHE A 178 -4.63 -5.08 -12.33
N LEU A 179 -5.58 -4.15 -12.18
CA LEU A 179 -6.55 -3.85 -13.25
C LEU A 179 -5.92 -2.89 -14.26
N ASP A 180 -5.43 -3.42 -15.38
CA ASP A 180 -4.72 -2.66 -16.40
C ASP A 180 -5.44 -2.62 -17.76
N ASP A 181 -6.44 -3.48 -18.01
CA ASP A 181 -7.25 -3.49 -19.21
C ASP A 181 -8.74 -3.40 -18.90
N SER A 182 -9.43 -2.53 -19.63
CA SER A 182 -10.88 -2.36 -19.48
C SER A 182 -11.68 -3.60 -19.88
N SER A 183 -11.11 -4.52 -20.66
CA SER A 183 -11.76 -5.79 -21.04
C SER A 183 -11.94 -6.73 -19.86
N GLU A 184 -11.10 -6.60 -18.81
CA GLU A 184 -11.13 -7.40 -17.59
C GLU A 184 -12.30 -7.05 -16.66
N MET A 185 -12.90 -5.85 -16.83
CA MET A 185 -13.94 -5.34 -15.96
C MET A 185 -15.30 -5.98 -16.23
N ASN A 186 -16.07 -6.21 -15.17
CA ASN A 186 -17.51 -6.44 -15.30
C ASN A 186 -18.25 -5.16 -15.75
N ALA A 187 -19.53 -5.29 -16.11
CA ALA A 187 -20.31 -4.18 -16.65
C ALA A 187 -20.40 -2.96 -15.71
N PHE A 188 -20.48 -3.19 -14.38
CA PHE A 188 -20.58 -2.12 -13.40
C PHE A 188 -19.28 -1.31 -13.32
N PHE A 189 -18.12 -1.96 -13.25
CA PHE A 189 -16.83 -1.28 -13.29
C PHE A 189 -16.58 -0.59 -14.62
N LYS A 190 -16.90 -1.23 -15.76
CA LYS A 190 -16.79 -0.59 -17.09
C LYS A 190 -17.54 0.74 -17.14
N SER A 191 -18.77 0.76 -16.63
CA SER A 191 -19.55 1.98 -16.59
C SER A 191 -18.95 3.01 -15.61
N ALA A 192 -18.58 2.60 -14.41
CA ALA A 192 -17.98 3.49 -13.40
C ALA A 192 -16.71 4.17 -13.93
N TYR A 193 -15.77 3.41 -14.49
CA TYR A 193 -14.52 3.97 -15.02
C TYR A 193 -14.75 4.84 -16.25
N ARG A 194 -15.63 4.43 -17.19
CA ARG A 194 -16.00 5.26 -18.35
C ARG A 194 -16.51 6.63 -17.92
N ASP A 195 -17.43 6.68 -16.97
CA ASP A 195 -18.06 7.91 -16.49
C ASP A 195 -17.10 8.81 -15.70
N LEU A 196 -15.99 8.26 -15.20
CA LEU A 196 -14.98 8.96 -14.43
C LEU A 196 -13.68 9.26 -15.22
N GLY A 197 -13.72 9.16 -16.56
CA GLY A 197 -12.58 9.52 -17.41
C GLY A 197 -11.62 8.37 -17.73
N GLY A 198 -12.10 7.11 -17.64
CA GLY A 198 -11.35 5.92 -18.01
C GLY A 198 -10.52 5.34 -16.87
N LEU A 199 -9.75 4.30 -17.21
CA LEU A 199 -9.02 3.48 -16.24
C LEU A 199 -8.00 4.28 -15.39
N ASP A 200 -7.30 5.22 -16.01
CA ASP A 200 -6.27 6.02 -15.33
C ASP A 200 -6.83 7.31 -14.73
N GLY A 201 -8.07 7.68 -15.07
CA GLY A 201 -8.67 8.93 -14.66
C GLY A 201 -7.92 10.16 -15.14
N ASN A 202 -8.39 11.33 -14.71
CA ASN A 202 -7.87 12.62 -15.11
C ASN A 202 -7.54 13.55 -13.92
N SER A 203 -7.28 12.97 -12.74
CA SER A 203 -7.03 13.72 -11.50
C SER A 203 -5.71 14.51 -11.48
N GLY A 204 -4.83 14.35 -12.46
CA GLY A 204 -3.59 15.12 -12.59
C GLY A 204 -2.45 14.38 -13.28
N ASN A 205 -1.44 15.14 -13.68
CA ASN A 205 -0.15 14.68 -14.19
C ASN A 205 -0.24 13.64 -15.35
N PRO A 206 -0.88 13.97 -16.49
CA PRO A 206 -0.97 13.07 -17.62
C PRO A 206 0.43 12.76 -18.19
N GLY A 207 0.54 11.64 -18.91
CA GLY A 207 1.78 11.22 -19.57
C GLY A 207 2.66 10.29 -18.72
N TYR A 208 2.32 10.06 -17.46
CA TYR A 208 2.97 9.07 -16.59
C TYR A 208 2.02 7.90 -16.30
N THR A 209 2.58 6.73 -15.98
CA THR A 209 1.82 5.47 -15.77
C THR A 209 2.24 4.77 -14.49
N MET A 210 1.56 3.68 -14.13
CA MET A 210 1.90 2.81 -13.00
C MET A 210 3.17 1.96 -13.21
N LYS A 211 3.82 2.04 -14.38
CA LYS A 211 5.07 1.30 -14.65
C LYS A 211 6.10 1.60 -13.56
N GLY A 212 6.78 0.56 -13.07
CA GLY A 212 7.76 0.67 -11.96
C GLY A 212 7.20 0.28 -10.60
N VAL A 213 5.89 0.01 -10.48
CA VAL A 213 5.33 -0.68 -9.32
C VAL A 213 5.86 -2.12 -9.33
N LYS A 214 6.45 -2.55 -8.22
CA LYS A 214 7.08 -3.85 -8.03
C LYS A 214 6.26 -4.79 -7.14
N ALA A 215 5.51 -4.22 -6.20
CA ALA A 215 4.70 -5.05 -5.31
C ALA A 215 3.53 -4.30 -4.70
N VAL A 216 2.52 -5.09 -4.30
CA VAL A 216 1.40 -4.67 -3.45
C VAL A 216 1.50 -5.38 -2.11
N VAL A 217 1.40 -4.61 -1.02
CA VAL A 217 1.18 -5.10 0.35
C VAL A 217 -0.28 -4.85 0.69
N SER A 218 -1.04 -5.91 0.89
CA SER A 218 -2.49 -5.88 1.09
C SER A 218 -2.86 -6.35 2.49
N CYS A 219 -3.34 -5.43 3.32
CA CYS A 219 -3.89 -5.72 4.64
C CYS A 219 -5.42 -5.76 4.57
N SER A 220 -6.01 -6.94 4.67
CA SER A 220 -7.47 -7.17 4.59
C SER A 220 -8.10 -6.65 3.29
N GLY A 221 -7.46 -6.90 2.14
CA GLY A 221 -7.93 -6.49 0.83
C GLY A 221 -8.62 -7.59 0.04
N ALA A 222 -9.32 -7.21 -1.02
CA ALA A 222 -9.97 -8.10 -1.98
C ALA A 222 -10.01 -7.50 -3.38
N VAL A 223 -10.22 -8.33 -4.40
CA VAL A 223 -10.43 -7.90 -5.80
C VAL A 223 -11.79 -8.37 -6.31
N ALA A 224 -12.36 -7.61 -7.23
CA ALA A 224 -13.64 -7.97 -7.86
C ALA A 224 -13.51 -9.13 -8.87
N ASP A 225 -12.33 -9.35 -9.42
CA ASP A 225 -12.04 -10.46 -10.33
C ASP A 225 -10.56 -10.86 -10.23
N LEU A 226 -10.29 -12.16 -10.13
CA LEU A 226 -8.94 -12.71 -10.11
C LEU A 226 -8.22 -12.57 -11.47
N ASN A 227 -8.97 -12.38 -12.54
CA ASN A 227 -8.40 -12.19 -13.88
C ASN A 227 -7.58 -10.91 -14.03
N TYR A 228 -7.79 -9.89 -13.17
CA TYR A 228 -6.95 -8.69 -13.13
C TYR A 228 -5.45 -9.00 -12.98
N MET A 229 -5.11 -10.18 -12.46
CA MET A 229 -3.72 -10.58 -12.25
C MET A 229 -3.09 -11.33 -13.41
N ASN A 230 -3.83 -11.59 -14.51
CA ASN A 230 -3.35 -12.42 -15.62
C ASN A 230 -2.17 -11.80 -16.37
N ASN A 231 -2.14 -10.47 -16.51
CA ASN A 231 -1.18 -9.74 -17.32
C ASN A 231 -0.01 -9.18 -16.51
N ASN A 232 -0.15 -9.06 -15.19
CA ASN A 232 0.79 -8.37 -14.29
C ASN A 232 1.74 -9.33 -13.59
N ARG A 233 2.51 -10.11 -14.38
CA ARG A 233 3.41 -11.16 -13.87
C ARG A 233 4.65 -10.67 -13.14
N ASP A 234 4.98 -9.38 -13.26
CA ASP A 234 6.16 -8.78 -12.62
C ASP A 234 5.85 -8.17 -11.25
N ILE A 235 4.57 -8.12 -10.86
CA ILE A 235 4.12 -7.46 -9.64
C ILE A 235 3.94 -8.48 -8.52
N GLN A 236 4.79 -8.39 -7.52
CA GLN A 236 4.79 -9.29 -6.38
C GLN A 236 3.68 -8.93 -5.38
N TYR A 237 3.24 -9.91 -4.61
CA TYR A 237 2.12 -9.75 -3.67
C TYR A 237 2.51 -10.19 -2.26
N LEU A 238 2.21 -9.34 -1.28
CA LEU A 238 2.25 -9.68 0.13
C LEU A 238 0.88 -9.45 0.75
N GLY A 239 0.27 -10.50 1.26
CA GLY A 239 -1.07 -10.47 1.87
C GLY A 239 -1.05 -10.72 3.36
N PHE A 240 -1.83 -9.93 4.10
CA PHE A 240 -2.20 -10.17 5.50
C PHE A 240 -3.72 -10.09 5.61
N HIS A 241 -4.35 -11.09 6.23
CA HIS A 241 -5.80 -11.10 6.32
C HIS A 241 -6.26 -11.91 7.55
N ASN A 242 -7.22 -11.36 8.31
CA ASN A 242 -7.84 -12.10 9.39
C ASN A 242 -8.74 -13.22 8.87
N ASN A 243 -8.77 -14.32 9.60
CA ASN A 243 -9.68 -15.43 9.34
C ASN A 243 -10.38 -15.84 10.67
N PRO A 244 -11.67 -15.54 10.81
CA PRO A 244 -12.57 -14.88 9.85
C PRO A 244 -12.45 -13.35 9.82
N ASP A 245 -12.74 -12.77 8.65
CA ASP A 245 -12.99 -11.33 8.46
C ASP A 245 -14.44 -11.17 7.99
N LEU A 246 -15.26 -10.43 8.75
CA LEU A 246 -16.68 -10.24 8.48
C LEU A 246 -16.97 -8.97 7.64
N THR A 247 -15.95 -8.20 7.31
CA THR A 247 -16.08 -6.94 6.57
C THR A 247 -15.63 -7.09 5.11
N VAL A 248 -14.40 -7.55 4.91
CA VAL A 248 -13.85 -7.87 3.59
C VAL A 248 -13.62 -9.39 3.53
N PRO A 249 -14.12 -10.09 2.51
CA PRO A 249 -14.02 -11.55 2.49
C PRO A 249 -12.57 -12.03 2.49
N PHE A 250 -12.26 -12.97 3.38
CA PHE A 250 -10.98 -13.69 3.42
C PHE A 250 -10.82 -14.61 2.19
N ASP A 251 -11.88 -15.34 1.85
CA ASP A 251 -12.02 -16.17 0.67
C ASP A 251 -12.77 -15.43 -0.45
N ALA A 252 -13.67 -16.13 -1.15
CA ALA A 252 -14.64 -15.54 -2.05
C ALA A 252 -15.93 -15.26 -1.27
N GLY A 253 -16.47 -14.06 -1.38
CA GLY A 253 -17.65 -13.66 -0.62
C GLY A 253 -18.11 -12.24 -0.92
N CYS A 254 -19.03 -11.80 -0.08
CA CYS A 254 -19.64 -10.47 -0.14
C CYS A 254 -19.06 -9.57 0.95
N PHE A 255 -19.05 -8.26 0.72
CA PHE A 255 -18.73 -7.31 1.78
C PHE A 255 -19.73 -7.39 2.93
N VAL A 256 -19.22 -7.18 4.16
CA VAL A 256 -19.95 -7.31 5.42
C VAL A 256 -20.78 -8.59 5.49
N THR A 257 -20.33 -9.65 4.81
CA THR A 257 -20.93 -10.98 4.69
C THR A 257 -22.31 -11.05 4.03
N VAL A 258 -23.01 -9.94 3.89
CA VAL A 258 -24.41 -9.86 3.41
C VAL A 258 -24.61 -8.97 2.20
N ALA A 259 -23.68 -8.05 1.89
CA ALA A 259 -23.83 -7.11 0.79
C ALA A 259 -23.54 -7.72 -0.59
N CYS A 260 -24.18 -8.85 -0.90
CA CYS A 260 -23.94 -9.62 -2.14
C CYS A 260 -24.43 -8.92 -3.40
N TRP A 261 -25.30 -7.93 -3.28
CA TRP A 261 -25.70 -7.07 -4.40
C TRP A 261 -24.56 -6.20 -4.94
N LEU A 262 -23.48 -5.97 -4.14
CA LEU A 262 -22.29 -5.27 -4.60
C LEU A 262 -21.38 -6.14 -5.48
N GLY A 263 -21.71 -7.41 -5.64
CA GLY A 263 -20.92 -8.42 -6.35
C GLY A 263 -20.08 -9.27 -5.40
N GLN A 264 -19.55 -10.34 -5.96
CA GLN A 264 -18.58 -11.20 -5.28
C GLN A 264 -17.19 -10.59 -5.36
N PHE A 265 -16.44 -10.68 -4.26
CA PHE A 265 -15.05 -10.28 -4.18
C PHE A 265 -14.19 -11.45 -3.70
N TYR A 266 -12.92 -11.43 -4.06
CA TYR A 266 -11.95 -12.48 -3.76
C TYR A 266 -10.88 -11.91 -2.84
N GLY A 267 -10.80 -12.45 -1.62
CA GLY A 267 -9.85 -12.05 -0.60
C GLY A 267 -8.48 -12.71 -0.76
N ALA A 268 -7.62 -12.45 0.21
CA ALA A 268 -6.22 -12.85 0.16
C ALA A 268 -6.00 -14.35 -0.04
N ASN A 269 -6.90 -15.22 0.51
CA ASN A 269 -6.83 -16.67 0.34
C ASN A 269 -7.09 -17.14 -1.10
N LYS A 270 -7.73 -16.33 -1.95
CA LYS A 270 -7.90 -16.56 -3.39
C LYS A 270 -6.87 -15.82 -4.24
N ILE A 271 -6.44 -14.64 -3.81
CA ILE A 271 -5.45 -13.83 -4.51
C ILE A 271 -4.08 -14.53 -4.51
N PHE A 272 -3.62 -15.00 -3.36
CA PHE A 272 -2.30 -15.60 -3.20
C PHE A 272 -2.06 -16.78 -4.16
N PRO A 273 -2.90 -17.84 -4.22
CA PRO A 273 -2.69 -18.94 -5.16
C PRO A 273 -2.80 -18.50 -6.62
N LYS A 274 -3.61 -17.47 -6.92
CA LYS A 274 -3.71 -16.92 -8.28
C LYS A 274 -2.40 -16.26 -8.71
N VAL A 275 -1.78 -15.43 -7.86
CA VAL A 275 -0.49 -14.79 -8.14
C VAL A 275 0.61 -15.84 -8.32
N ILE A 276 0.68 -16.84 -7.44
CA ILE A 276 1.63 -17.95 -7.55
C ILE A 276 1.44 -18.73 -8.86
N SER A 277 0.19 -19.01 -9.27
CA SER A 277 -0.09 -19.74 -10.52
C SER A 277 0.37 -18.98 -11.77
N ASN A 278 0.54 -17.66 -11.68
CA ASN A 278 1.08 -16.84 -12.76
C ASN A 278 2.63 -16.86 -12.81
N GLY A 279 3.30 -17.57 -11.89
CA GLY A 279 4.75 -17.62 -11.77
C GLY A 279 5.35 -16.41 -11.03
N THR A 280 4.54 -15.61 -10.36
CA THR A 280 4.98 -14.42 -9.63
C THR A 280 5.20 -14.74 -8.16
N TYR A 281 6.25 -14.18 -7.56
CA TYR A 281 6.52 -14.35 -6.14
C TYR A 281 5.45 -13.68 -5.28
N ALA A 282 4.97 -14.42 -4.30
CA ALA A 282 4.01 -13.92 -3.32
C ALA A 282 4.24 -14.53 -1.94
N GLU A 283 3.84 -13.80 -0.91
CA GLU A 283 3.73 -14.29 0.46
C GLU A 283 2.33 -13.99 1.00
N PHE A 284 1.83 -14.87 1.86
CA PHE A 284 0.53 -14.67 2.51
C PHE A 284 0.59 -15.14 3.96
N TYR A 285 0.12 -14.30 4.85
CA TYR A 285 0.06 -14.53 6.30
C TYR A 285 -1.40 -14.45 6.78
N PRO A 286 -2.12 -15.58 6.81
CA PRO A 286 -3.44 -15.63 7.43
C PRO A 286 -3.30 -15.49 8.95
N ILE A 287 -4.15 -14.67 9.55
CA ILE A 287 -4.18 -14.44 10.99
C ILE A 287 -5.47 -15.02 11.55
N ASN A 288 -5.35 -16.11 12.31
CA ASN A 288 -6.49 -16.83 12.89
C ASN A 288 -7.10 -16.06 14.05
N GLN A 289 -7.68 -14.93 13.71
CA GLN A 289 -8.35 -14.04 14.66
C GLN A 289 -9.51 -13.33 13.96
N LEU A 290 -10.67 -13.28 14.59
CA LEU A 290 -11.78 -12.45 14.15
C LEU A 290 -11.40 -10.98 14.24
N GLY A 291 -11.52 -10.24 13.14
CA GLY A 291 -11.23 -8.80 13.12
C GLY A 291 -11.15 -8.20 11.73
N HIS A 292 -11.15 -6.85 11.70
CA HIS A 292 -10.98 -6.05 10.48
C HIS A 292 -10.64 -4.61 10.82
N PRO A 293 -9.67 -3.98 10.11
CA PRO A 293 -8.64 -4.61 9.30
C PRO A 293 -7.53 -5.22 10.17
N VAL A 294 -6.68 -6.03 9.55
CA VAL A 294 -5.63 -6.79 10.24
C VAL A 294 -4.53 -5.91 10.85
N ASP A 295 -4.27 -4.75 10.27
CA ASP A 295 -3.24 -3.78 10.66
C ASP A 295 -3.78 -2.61 11.50
N ARG A 296 -4.91 -2.83 12.20
CA ARG A 296 -5.56 -1.78 13.00
C ARG A 296 -4.70 -1.32 14.18
N ALA A 297 -4.76 -0.05 14.38
CA ALA A 297 -3.93 0.90 15.11
C ALA A 297 -3.70 0.70 16.62
N SER A 298 -3.29 -0.42 17.09
CA SER A 298 -2.54 -0.46 18.35
C SER A 298 -1.17 -1.06 18.06
N GLU A 299 -0.12 -0.63 18.76
CA GLU A 299 1.20 -1.25 18.71
C GLU A 299 1.08 -2.69 19.25
N THR A 300 0.49 -3.57 18.45
CA THR A 300 0.24 -4.96 18.78
C THR A 300 1.33 -5.84 18.19
N ALA A 301 1.46 -7.05 18.73
CA ALA A 301 2.36 -8.06 18.17
C ALA A 301 2.04 -8.33 16.69
N THR A 302 0.77 -8.29 16.29
CA THR A 302 0.33 -8.44 14.90
C THR A 302 0.85 -7.32 14.01
N LEU A 303 0.74 -6.05 14.42
CA LEU A 303 1.24 -4.91 13.63
C LEU A 303 2.76 -4.97 13.50
N ASN A 304 3.48 -5.33 14.55
CA ASN A 304 4.93 -5.49 14.50
C ASN A 304 5.33 -6.63 13.55
N MET A 305 4.63 -7.75 13.59
CA MET A 305 4.83 -8.86 12.64
C MET A 305 4.57 -8.43 11.19
N ILE A 306 3.49 -7.66 10.93
CA ILE A 306 3.19 -7.12 9.59
C ILE A 306 4.33 -6.23 9.10
N ARG A 307 4.83 -5.30 9.93
CA ARG A 307 5.95 -4.42 9.60
C ARG A 307 7.25 -5.18 9.34
N GLU A 308 7.56 -6.19 10.15
CA GLU A 308 8.73 -7.05 9.97
C GLU A 308 8.66 -7.84 8.67
N LYS A 309 7.55 -8.55 8.42
CA LYS A 309 7.37 -9.32 7.18
C LYS A 309 7.38 -8.44 5.94
N THR A 310 6.76 -7.26 6.02
CA THR A 310 6.82 -6.27 4.95
C THR A 310 8.25 -5.79 4.72
N THR A 311 9.01 -5.52 5.78
CA THR A 311 10.42 -5.14 5.67
C THR A 311 11.23 -6.21 4.93
N ASP A 312 11.12 -7.47 5.33
CA ASP A 312 11.86 -8.59 4.71
C ASP A 312 11.45 -8.80 3.25
N PHE A 313 10.16 -8.70 2.96
CA PHE A 313 9.62 -8.83 1.61
C PHE A 313 10.15 -7.72 0.67
N LEU A 314 10.03 -6.45 1.06
CA LEU A 314 10.49 -5.32 0.26
C LEU A 314 12.02 -5.31 0.11
N TYR A 315 12.75 -5.64 1.18
CA TYR A 315 14.21 -5.74 1.15
C TYR A 315 14.69 -6.79 0.13
N ARG A 316 14.01 -7.93 0.03
CA ARG A 316 14.30 -8.97 -0.96
C ARG A 316 14.09 -8.48 -2.38
N ILE A 317 13.02 -7.72 -2.63
CA ILE A 317 12.77 -7.15 -3.97
C ILE A 317 13.88 -6.17 -4.38
N LEU A 318 14.36 -5.37 -3.44
CA LEU A 318 15.45 -4.43 -3.69
C LEU A 318 16.83 -5.11 -3.83
N ASN A 319 16.96 -6.35 -3.33
CA ASN A 319 18.21 -7.11 -3.34
C ASN A 319 17.99 -8.52 -3.93
N PRO A 320 17.74 -8.64 -5.23
CA PRO A 320 17.31 -9.89 -5.87
C PRO A 320 18.33 -11.04 -5.83
N THR A 321 19.58 -10.79 -5.42
CA THR A 321 20.61 -11.82 -5.24
C THR A 321 20.40 -12.69 -3.99
N ILE A 322 19.47 -12.31 -3.11
CA ILE A 322 19.10 -13.12 -1.94
C ILE A 322 18.21 -14.27 -2.42
N PRO A 323 18.65 -15.56 -2.27
CA PRO A 323 17.89 -16.69 -2.76
C PRO A 323 16.46 -16.72 -2.18
N THR A 324 15.48 -16.82 -3.04
CA THR A 324 14.08 -17.07 -2.64
C THR A 324 13.95 -18.55 -2.28
N SER A 325 14.11 -18.92 -1.01
CA SER A 325 13.55 -20.19 -0.57
C SER A 325 12.04 -20.07 -0.60
N ILE A 326 11.39 -20.72 -1.57
CA ILE A 326 9.94 -20.87 -1.58
C ILE A 326 9.59 -21.59 -0.27
N ARG A 327 9.05 -20.87 0.69
CA ARG A 327 8.45 -21.48 1.88
C ARG A 327 7.00 -21.79 1.50
N ASN A 328 6.78 -23.10 1.28
CA ASN A 328 5.44 -23.68 1.19
C ASN A 328 4.71 -23.54 2.52
#